data_62ed5cf859a5e34343e34772316ae634
#
_entry.id   62ed5cf859a5e34343e34772316ae634
#
_cell.length_a   1.000
_cell.length_b   1.000
_cell.length_c   1.000
_cell.angle_alpha   90.00
_cell.angle_beta   90.00
_cell.angle_gamma   90.00
#
_symmetry.space_group_name_H-M   'P 1'
#
loop_
_entity.id
_entity.type
_entity.pdbx_description
1 polymer ?
#
loop_
_entity_poly.entity_id
_entity_poly.type
_entity_poly.pdbx_seq_one_letter_code
_entity_poly.pdbx_strand_id
1 'polypeptide(L)'
;MIQVIPSIAIRKGKVVKMRKGDPGSEKAYGENPIDLAKRFEDHGIKVVHLVDLDGAEAGAPKNYHVLEGIAGYTDLKVDFTGGVCTDGDISKAFECGADYITAASVAVTDPEQFASWIVSYGREKITLSADVSDPVSKTIAFRGWQRKSDKTLYDHLQFFNDRGLKYAKSTDVTRDGVLEGPNFEFYQDILDRFPDLKILASGGVRGVDDILRFQEMGIFAVIFGKAYYEGILNLKDLEQFAEKSAT
;
A
#
# COMPACT_ATOMS: atom_id res chain seq x y z
N MET A 1 -11.79 12.01 -8.81
CA MET A 1 -12.22 11.47 -7.48
C MET A 1 -11.06 10.66 -6.95
N ILE A 2 -10.74 10.76 -5.66
CA ILE A 2 -9.65 9.97 -5.04
C ILE A 2 -10.04 8.49 -5.00
N GLN A 3 -9.06 7.60 -5.24
CA GLN A 3 -9.29 6.17 -5.08
C GLN A 3 -9.11 5.77 -3.61
N VAL A 4 -10.08 5.03 -3.06
CA VAL A 4 -10.03 4.52 -1.69
C VAL A 4 -9.68 3.03 -1.71
N ILE A 5 -8.62 2.65 -1.00
CA ILE A 5 -8.03 1.31 -1.06
C ILE A 5 -7.93 0.74 0.36
N PRO A 6 -8.80 -0.20 0.74
CA PRO A 6 -8.64 -0.90 2.01
C PRO A 6 -7.40 -1.81 2.00
N SER A 7 -6.69 -1.82 3.12
CA SER A 7 -5.52 -2.68 3.32
C SER A 7 -5.91 -3.95 4.08
N ILE A 8 -5.67 -5.10 3.48
CA ILE A 8 -5.77 -6.43 4.10
C ILE A 8 -4.35 -6.90 4.40
N ALA A 9 -3.91 -6.77 5.65
CA ALA A 9 -2.63 -7.29 6.07
C ALA A 9 -2.81 -8.68 6.66
N ILE A 10 -2.01 -9.63 6.21
CA ILE A 10 -2.13 -11.04 6.60
C ILE A 10 -0.85 -11.57 7.21
N ARG A 11 -1.02 -12.37 8.25
CA ARG A 11 0.03 -13.20 8.85
C ARG A 11 -0.50 -14.60 9.08
N LYS A 12 0.22 -15.61 8.58
CA LYS A 12 -0.21 -17.03 8.62
C LYS A 12 -1.64 -17.21 8.08
N GLY A 13 -1.96 -16.52 6.99
CA GLY A 13 -3.28 -16.55 6.34
C GLY A 13 -4.41 -15.84 7.08
N LYS A 14 -4.15 -15.15 8.19
CA LYS A 14 -5.15 -14.45 9.01
C LYS A 14 -5.00 -12.93 8.89
N VAL A 15 -6.13 -12.23 8.92
CA VAL A 15 -6.15 -10.76 8.92
C VAL A 15 -5.64 -10.22 10.25
N VAL A 16 -4.63 -9.39 10.18
CA VAL A 16 -3.99 -8.76 11.34
C VAL A 16 -3.72 -7.28 11.10
N LYS A 17 -3.51 -6.53 12.17
CA LYS A 17 -2.96 -5.16 12.13
C LYS A 17 -1.94 -4.96 13.24
N MET A 18 -0.95 -4.13 12.93
CA MET A 18 0.09 -3.70 13.87
C MET A 18 0.05 -2.17 14.03
N ARG A 19 0.78 -1.66 15.01
CA ARG A 19 1.01 -0.22 15.21
C ARG A 19 2.46 0.08 14.85
N LYS A 20 2.69 1.02 13.93
CA LYS A 20 4.04 1.45 13.50
C LYS A 20 4.95 0.29 13.06
N GLY A 21 4.35 -0.78 12.52
CA GLY A 21 5.10 -1.99 12.13
C GLY A 21 5.67 -2.82 13.28
N ASP A 22 5.25 -2.56 14.54
CA ASP A 22 5.71 -3.32 15.69
C ASP A 22 4.99 -4.69 15.80
N PRO A 23 5.71 -5.81 15.62
CA PRO A 23 5.13 -7.15 15.75
C PRO A 23 4.55 -7.44 17.14
N GLY A 24 5.08 -6.81 18.20
CA GLY A 24 4.57 -6.94 19.57
C GLY A 24 3.20 -6.30 19.77
N SER A 25 2.75 -5.45 18.85
CA SER A 25 1.45 -4.78 18.87
C SER A 25 0.40 -5.46 17.97
N GLU A 26 0.69 -6.65 17.44
CA GLU A 26 -0.19 -7.36 16.53
C GLU A 26 -1.55 -7.66 17.15
N LYS A 27 -2.61 -7.32 16.43
CA LYS A 27 -3.99 -7.64 16.77
C LYS A 27 -4.60 -8.42 15.60
N ALA A 28 -5.07 -9.64 15.90
CA ALA A 28 -5.82 -10.44 14.93
C ALA A 28 -7.31 -10.07 14.98
N TYR A 29 -7.95 -9.99 13.82
CA TYR A 29 -9.38 -9.64 13.71
C TYR A 29 -10.27 -10.85 13.44
N GLY A 30 -9.69 -12.05 13.29
CA GLY A 30 -10.44 -13.30 13.16
C GLY A 30 -11.23 -13.46 11.85
N GLU A 31 -11.17 -12.50 10.94
CA GLU A 31 -11.88 -12.54 9.67
C GLU A 31 -11.10 -13.34 8.62
N ASN A 32 -11.84 -14.05 7.76
CA ASN A 32 -11.28 -14.65 6.57
C ASN A 32 -10.94 -13.54 5.55
N PRO A 33 -9.73 -13.46 5.00
CA PRO A 33 -9.35 -12.37 4.08
C PRO A 33 -10.16 -12.36 2.77
N ILE A 34 -10.64 -13.52 2.30
CA ILE A 34 -11.46 -13.61 1.08
C ILE A 34 -12.88 -13.08 1.36
N ASP A 35 -13.49 -13.45 2.50
CA ASP A 35 -14.81 -12.94 2.87
C ASP A 35 -14.78 -11.44 3.14
N LEU A 36 -13.68 -10.94 3.69
CA LEU A 36 -13.45 -9.52 3.87
C LEU A 36 -13.34 -8.79 2.52
N ALA A 37 -12.61 -9.37 1.55
CA ALA A 37 -12.47 -8.82 0.20
C ALA A 37 -13.83 -8.74 -0.51
N LYS A 38 -14.66 -9.79 -0.45
CA LYS A 38 -16.04 -9.78 -0.98
C LYS A 38 -16.87 -8.66 -0.36
N ARG A 39 -16.77 -8.46 0.94
CA ARG A 39 -17.48 -7.36 1.61
C ARG A 39 -17.03 -5.99 1.13
N PHE A 40 -15.75 -5.80 0.83
CA PHE A 40 -15.27 -4.56 0.22
C PHE A 40 -15.85 -4.36 -1.17
N GLU A 41 -15.86 -5.41 -1.99
CA GLU A 41 -16.44 -5.40 -3.33
C GLU A 41 -17.94 -5.05 -3.32
N ASP A 42 -18.72 -5.65 -2.42
CA ASP A 42 -20.17 -5.40 -2.25
C ASP A 42 -20.49 -3.92 -1.95
N HIS A 43 -19.51 -3.16 -1.42
CA HIS A 43 -19.64 -1.72 -1.13
C HIS A 43 -18.94 -0.84 -2.19
N GLY A 44 -18.67 -1.39 -3.38
CA GLY A 44 -18.18 -0.63 -4.52
C GLY A 44 -16.67 -0.35 -4.52
N ILE A 45 -15.90 -0.92 -3.60
CA ILE A 45 -14.43 -0.88 -3.65
C ILE A 45 -13.98 -1.59 -4.92
N LYS A 46 -12.93 -1.06 -5.57
CA LYS A 46 -12.39 -1.60 -6.82
C LYS A 46 -10.98 -2.18 -6.67
N VAL A 47 -10.24 -1.70 -5.68
CA VAL A 47 -8.86 -2.11 -5.44
C VAL A 47 -8.68 -2.43 -3.96
N VAL A 48 -7.93 -3.49 -3.66
CA VAL A 48 -7.47 -3.82 -2.31
C VAL A 48 -5.94 -3.88 -2.27
N HIS A 49 -5.36 -3.43 -1.16
CA HIS A 49 -3.93 -3.54 -0.89
C HIS A 49 -3.67 -4.74 0.03
N LEU A 50 -3.21 -5.85 -0.56
CA LEU A 50 -2.94 -7.10 0.16
C LEU A 50 -1.48 -7.13 0.62
N VAL A 51 -1.27 -7.17 1.93
CA VAL A 51 0.06 -7.12 2.55
C VAL A 51 0.41 -8.46 3.16
N ASP A 52 1.38 -9.16 2.57
CA ASP A 52 1.95 -10.41 3.10
C ASP A 52 3.04 -10.08 4.14
N LEU A 53 2.66 -10.04 5.42
CA LEU A 53 3.59 -9.73 6.51
C LEU A 53 4.62 -10.84 6.74
N ASP A 54 4.25 -12.10 6.54
CA ASP A 54 5.20 -13.22 6.61
C ASP A 54 6.24 -13.10 5.49
N GLY A 55 5.81 -12.70 4.28
CA GLY A 55 6.69 -12.43 3.16
C GLY A 55 7.61 -11.23 3.39
N ALA A 56 7.08 -10.14 3.93
CA ALA A 56 7.87 -8.96 4.25
C ALA A 56 8.99 -9.25 5.25
N GLU A 57 8.72 -10.10 6.23
CA GLU A 57 9.70 -10.55 7.23
C GLU A 57 10.73 -11.53 6.64
N ALA A 58 10.24 -12.51 5.85
CA ALA A 58 11.10 -13.54 5.25
C ALA A 58 11.93 -13.04 4.06
N GLY A 59 11.54 -11.93 3.42
CA GLY A 59 12.13 -11.46 2.18
C GLY A 59 11.73 -12.29 0.94
N ALA A 60 10.64 -13.06 1.04
CA ALA A 60 10.02 -13.81 -0.06
C ALA A 60 8.54 -14.06 0.29
N PRO A 61 7.59 -13.87 -0.65
CA PRO A 61 6.17 -14.05 -0.39
C PRO A 61 5.82 -15.45 0.16
N LYS A 62 4.86 -15.51 1.07
CA LYS A 62 4.43 -16.75 1.75
C LYS A 62 2.96 -17.07 1.56
N ASN A 63 2.14 -16.05 1.31
CA ASN A 63 0.68 -16.20 1.32
C ASN A 63 0.06 -16.03 -0.08
N TYR A 64 0.69 -16.56 -1.14
CA TYR A 64 0.13 -16.54 -2.50
C TYR A 64 -1.28 -17.16 -2.59
N HIS A 65 -1.57 -18.19 -1.77
CA HIS A 65 -2.89 -18.81 -1.74
C HIS A 65 -4.00 -17.85 -1.32
N VAL A 66 -3.71 -16.82 -0.51
CA VAL A 66 -4.68 -15.77 -0.16
C VAL A 66 -4.88 -14.82 -1.34
N LEU A 67 -3.80 -14.47 -2.05
CA LEU A 67 -3.89 -13.68 -3.28
C LEU A 67 -4.75 -14.39 -4.33
N GLU A 68 -4.45 -15.67 -4.62
CA GLU A 68 -5.25 -16.52 -5.53
C GLU A 68 -6.72 -16.60 -5.11
N GLY A 69 -6.97 -16.71 -3.80
CA GLY A 69 -8.32 -16.74 -3.26
C GLY A 69 -9.08 -15.43 -3.50
N ILE A 70 -8.48 -14.27 -3.21
CA ILE A 70 -9.12 -12.97 -3.46
C ILE A 70 -9.36 -12.78 -4.95
N ALA A 71 -8.34 -12.97 -5.79
CA ALA A 71 -8.45 -12.81 -7.24
C ALA A 71 -9.44 -13.79 -7.89
N GLY A 72 -9.59 -15.00 -7.34
CA GLY A 72 -10.49 -16.01 -7.88
C GLY A 72 -11.96 -15.88 -7.43
N TYR A 73 -12.22 -15.19 -6.32
CA TYR A 73 -13.57 -15.07 -5.75
C TYR A 73 -14.13 -13.64 -5.76
N THR A 74 -13.41 -12.68 -6.31
CA THR A 74 -13.84 -11.27 -6.45
C THR A 74 -13.38 -10.70 -7.79
N ASP A 75 -14.00 -9.61 -8.24
CA ASP A 75 -13.53 -8.80 -9.38
C ASP A 75 -12.63 -7.62 -8.93
N LEU A 76 -12.20 -7.64 -7.67
CA LEU A 76 -11.28 -6.63 -7.14
C LEU A 76 -9.92 -6.69 -7.83
N LYS A 77 -9.37 -5.53 -8.12
CA LYS A 77 -7.97 -5.41 -8.48
C LYS A 77 -7.10 -5.56 -7.22
N VAL A 78 -6.13 -6.45 -7.27
CA VAL A 78 -5.28 -6.71 -6.11
C VAL A 78 -3.90 -6.07 -6.30
N ASP A 79 -3.58 -5.10 -5.44
CA ASP A 79 -2.24 -4.58 -5.26
C ASP A 79 -1.53 -5.41 -4.18
N PHE A 80 -0.60 -6.26 -4.61
CA PHE A 80 0.09 -7.20 -3.73
C PHE A 80 1.44 -6.65 -3.27
N THR A 81 1.73 -6.79 -1.98
CA THR A 81 3.02 -6.41 -1.39
C THR A 81 3.44 -7.39 -0.29
N GLY A 82 4.72 -7.41 0.01
CA GLY A 82 5.30 -8.22 1.09
C GLY A 82 6.21 -9.34 0.59
N GLY A 83 7.52 -9.05 0.58
CA GLY A 83 8.55 -10.03 0.25
C GLY A 83 8.89 -10.18 -1.23
N VAL A 84 8.23 -9.47 -2.14
CA VAL A 84 8.57 -9.48 -3.57
C VAL A 84 9.96 -8.87 -3.77
N CYS A 85 10.95 -9.70 -4.04
CA CYS A 85 12.36 -9.30 -4.13
C CYS A 85 13.08 -9.81 -5.38
N THR A 86 12.54 -10.81 -6.09
CA THR A 86 13.14 -11.41 -7.28
C THR A 86 12.18 -11.42 -8.46
N ASP A 87 12.71 -11.64 -9.68
CA ASP A 87 11.90 -11.80 -10.89
C ASP A 87 10.94 -13.01 -10.78
N GLY A 88 11.35 -14.07 -10.06
CA GLY A 88 10.48 -15.21 -9.77
C GLY A 88 9.32 -14.85 -8.87
N ASP A 89 9.54 -14.00 -7.85
CA ASP A 89 8.48 -13.57 -6.93
C ASP A 89 7.44 -12.72 -7.65
N ILE A 90 7.88 -11.75 -8.46
CA ILE A 90 6.96 -10.87 -9.18
C ILE A 90 6.17 -11.62 -10.26
N SER A 91 6.82 -12.51 -11.04
CA SER A 91 6.14 -13.36 -12.01
C SER A 91 5.08 -14.21 -11.31
N LYS A 92 5.45 -14.86 -10.21
CA LYS A 92 4.53 -15.70 -9.44
C LYS A 92 3.36 -14.90 -8.87
N ALA A 93 3.59 -13.68 -8.39
CA ALA A 93 2.50 -12.84 -7.89
C ALA A 93 1.49 -12.49 -9.00
N PHE A 94 1.94 -12.14 -10.20
CA PHE A 94 1.05 -11.91 -11.34
C PHE A 94 0.31 -13.19 -11.78
N GLU A 95 0.98 -14.34 -11.80
CA GLU A 95 0.36 -15.65 -12.08
C GLU A 95 -0.74 -16.00 -11.07
N CYS A 96 -0.54 -15.62 -9.79
CA CYS A 96 -1.52 -15.81 -8.71
C CYS A 96 -2.64 -14.75 -8.69
N GLY A 97 -2.67 -13.82 -9.66
CA GLY A 97 -3.77 -12.89 -9.86
C GLY A 97 -3.55 -11.49 -9.28
N ALA A 98 -2.32 -11.08 -8.97
CA ALA A 98 -2.06 -9.68 -8.68
C ALA A 98 -2.28 -8.83 -9.93
N ASP A 99 -2.91 -7.68 -9.81
CA ASP A 99 -3.02 -6.67 -10.88
C ASP A 99 -1.87 -5.66 -10.78
N TYR A 100 -1.45 -5.36 -9.57
CA TYR A 100 -0.38 -4.42 -9.25
C TYR A 100 0.57 -5.01 -8.22
N ILE A 101 1.83 -4.60 -8.28
CA ILE A 101 2.85 -4.96 -7.30
C ILE A 101 3.38 -3.69 -6.65
N THR A 102 3.28 -3.63 -5.34
CA THR A 102 3.95 -2.62 -4.52
C THR A 102 5.18 -3.23 -3.87
N ALA A 103 6.37 -2.70 -4.16
CA ALA A 103 7.62 -3.21 -3.60
C ALA A 103 8.47 -2.12 -2.95
N ALA A 104 9.12 -2.44 -1.83
CA ALA A 104 9.95 -1.54 -1.04
C ALA A 104 11.41 -2.01 -0.99
N SER A 105 11.64 -3.22 -0.45
CA SER A 105 12.99 -3.68 -0.09
C SER A 105 13.91 -3.81 -1.29
N VAL A 106 13.44 -4.36 -2.40
CA VAL A 106 14.22 -4.49 -3.64
C VAL A 106 14.61 -3.13 -4.20
N ALA A 107 13.74 -2.13 -4.13
CA ALA A 107 14.04 -0.77 -4.57
C ALA A 107 15.18 -0.12 -3.77
N VAL A 108 15.41 -0.56 -2.53
CA VAL A 108 16.54 -0.11 -1.70
C VAL A 108 17.78 -0.96 -1.94
N THR A 109 17.65 -2.29 -2.00
CA THR A 109 18.78 -3.24 -2.03
C THR A 109 19.31 -3.51 -3.42
N ASP A 110 18.45 -3.46 -4.44
CA ASP A 110 18.77 -3.60 -5.87
C ASP A 110 17.89 -2.66 -6.70
N PRO A 111 18.19 -1.36 -6.73
CA PRO A 111 17.38 -0.36 -7.40
C PRO A 111 17.31 -0.56 -8.93
N GLU A 112 18.35 -1.12 -9.55
CA GLU A 112 18.33 -1.39 -10.99
C GLU A 112 17.38 -2.55 -11.33
N GLN A 113 17.30 -3.57 -10.50
CA GLN A 113 16.30 -4.62 -10.66
C GLN A 113 14.88 -4.07 -10.55
N PHE A 114 14.58 -3.25 -9.54
CA PHE A 114 13.27 -2.62 -9.44
C PHE A 114 12.96 -1.73 -10.65
N ALA A 115 13.94 -0.95 -11.14
CA ALA A 115 13.77 -0.13 -12.33
C ALA A 115 13.49 -0.99 -13.58
N SER A 116 14.13 -2.17 -13.70
CA SER A 116 13.84 -3.10 -14.79
C SER A 116 12.41 -3.61 -14.79
N TRP A 117 11.79 -3.76 -13.61
CA TRP A 117 10.39 -4.16 -13.48
C TRP A 117 9.43 -3.10 -14.02
N ILE A 118 9.74 -1.80 -13.81
CA ILE A 118 8.95 -0.70 -14.38
C ILE A 118 8.87 -0.81 -15.90
N VAL A 119 9.98 -1.22 -16.55
CA VAL A 119 10.05 -1.40 -18.00
C VAL A 119 9.39 -2.70 -18.44
N SER A 120 9.70 -3.82 -17.78
CA SER A 120 9.31 -5.17 -18.21
C SER A 120 7.84 -5.47 -17.99
N TYR A 121 7.27 -5.02 -16.85
CA TYR A 121 5.85 -5.24 -16.51
C TYR A 121 4.97 -4.03 -16.80
N GLY A 122 5.59 -2.89 -17.06
CA GLY A 122 4.93 -1.62 -17.34
C GLY A 122 4.70 -0.76 -16.08
N ARG A 123 4.93 0.54 -16.24
CA ARG A 123 4.79 1.55 -15.18
C ARG A 123 3.40 1.64 -14.54
N GLU A 124 2.39 1.06 -15.20
CA GLU A 124 1.01 1.03 -14.70
C GLU A 124 0.78 -0.07 -13.65
N LYS A 125 1.69 -1.04 -13.56
CA LYS A 125 1.55 -2.20 -12.68
C LYS A 125 2.52 -2.21 -11.51
N ILE A 126 3.52 -1.32 -11.52
CA ILE A 126 4.59 -1.29 -10.52
C ILE A 126 4.48 -0.01 -9.68
N THR A 127 4.36 -0.19 -8.38
CA THR A 127 4.31 0.89 -7.39
C THR A 127 5.54 0.82 -6.49
N LEU A 128 6.26 1.93 -6.37
CA LEU A 128 7.33 2.05 -5.38
C LEU A 128 6.73 2.28 -3.99
N SER A 129 7.09 1.47 -3.01
CA SER A 129 6.83 1.81 -1.60
C SER A 129 8.02 2.57 -1.03
N ALA A 130 7.83 3.85 -0.74
CA ALA A 130 8.81 4.77 -0.20
C ALA A 130 8.34 5.30 1.17
N ASP A 131 8.32 4.41 2.17
CA ASP A 131 7.88 4.71 3.53
C ASP A 131 9.00 5.34 4.34
N VAL A 132 8.69 6.27 5.23
CA VAL A 132 9.67 6.97 6.07
C VAL A 132 9.52 6.61 7.54
N SER A 133 10.65 6.30 8.17
CA SER A 133 10.69 6.00 9.62
C SER A 133 10.69 7.26 10.49
N ASP A 134 11.05 8.40 9.90
CA ASP A 134 11.11 9.70 10.55
C ASP A 134 10.79 10.78 9.52
N PRO A 135 9.68 11.54 9.69
CA PRO A 135 9.26 12.56 8.73
C PRO A 135 10.19 13.78 8.66
N VAL A 136 11.08 13.97 9.64
CA VAL A 136 12.05 15.07 9.66
C VAL A 136 13.24 14.74 8.78
N SER A 137 13.93 13.63 9.06
CA SER A 137 15.08 13.16 8.26
C SER A 137 14.66 12.55 6.93
N LYS A 138 13.38 12.16 6.82
CA LYS A 138 12.81 11.50 5.64
C LYS A 138 13.59 10.25 5.20
N THR A 139 14.13 9.52 6.17
CA THR A 139 14.90 8.30 5.94
C THR A 139 13.98 7.15 5.55
N ILE A 140 14.28 6.48 4.44
CA ILE A 140 13.50 5.34 3.94
C ILE A 140 13.57 4.15 4.91
N ALA A 141 12.40 3.62 5.22
CA ALA A 141 12.22 2.37 5.98
C ALA A 141 11.92 1.20 5.03
N PHE A 142 12.51 0.04 5.27
CA PHE A 142 12.31 -1.16 4.47
C PHE A 142 12.37 -2.43 5.35
N ARG A 143 12.21 -3.61 4.75
CA ARG A 143 12.12 -4.90 5.49
C ARG A 143 11.03 -4.88 6.57
N GLY A 144 9.78 -4.58 6.17
CA GLY A 144 8.68 -4.44 7.13
C GLY A 144 8.91 -3.32 8.15
N TRP A 145 9.65 -2.27 7.75
CA TRP A 145 10.06 -1.11 8.55
C TRP A 145 11.06 -1.42 9.69
N GLN A 146 11.65 -2.62 9.67
CA GLN A 146 12.64 -3.04 10.67
C GLN A 146 14.06 -2.50 10.38
N ARG A 147 14.28 -1.96 9.17
CA ARG A 147 15.56 -1.40 8.74
C ARG A 147 15.39 -0.01 8.15
N LYS A 148 16.41 0.80 8.30
CA LYS A 148 16.54 2.13 7.69
C LYS A 148 17.61 2.11 6.61
N SER A 149 17.35 2.80 5.51
CA SER A 149 18.31 3.05 4.44
C SER A 149 19.17 4.26 4.78
N ASP A 150 20.27 4.44 4.06
CA ASP A 150 21.04 5.67 3.99
C ASP A 150 20.43 6.72 3.04
N LYS A 151 19.41 6.33 2.27
CA LYS A 151 18.75 7.20 1.28
C LYS A 151 17.62 7.99 1.92
N THR A 152 17.49 9.26 1.47
CA THR A 152 16.31 10.06 1.78
C THR A 152 15.15 9.72 0.84
N LEU A 153 13.93 10.05 1.25
CA LEU A 153 12.72 9.90 0.43
C LEU A 153 12.88 10.58 -0.93
N TYR A 154 13.41 11.80 -0.95
CA TYR A 154 13.50 12.58 -2.18
C TYR A 154 14.53 12.01 -3.16
N ASP A 155 15.70 11.61 -2.69
CA ASP A 155 16.71 10.97 -3.55
C ASP A 155 16.16 9.66 -4.11
N HIS A 156 15.43 8.90 -3.30
CA HIS A 156 14.84 7.65 -3.70
C HIS A 156 13.73 7.83 -4.75
N LEU A 157 12.82 8.77 -4.52
CA LEU A 157 11.78 9.10 -5.49
C LEU A 157 12.36 9.66 -6.79
N GLN A 158 13.37 10.56 -6.72
CA GLN A 158 14.00 11.14 -7.89
C GLN A 158 14.65 10.07 -8.76
N PHE A 159 15.39 9.14 -8.14
CA PHE A 159 16.05 8.05 -8.87
C PHE A 159 15.08 7.26 -9.75
N PHE A 160 13.90 6.92 -9.22
CA PHE A 160 12.91 6.15 -9.97
C PHE A 160 12.02 7.02 -10.87
N ASN A 161 11.75 8.25 -10.49
CA ASN A 161 11.04 9.21 -11.34
C ASN A 161 11.78 9.41 -12.67
N ASP A 162 13.12 9.55 -12.64
CA ASP A 162 13.98 9.67 -13.83
C ASP A 162 13.95 8.38 -14.69
N ARG A 163 13.50 7.26 -14.13
CA ARG A 163 13.37 5.95 -14.79
C ARG A 163 11.92 5.58 -15.16
N GLY A 164 11.04 6.58 -15.14
CA GLY A 164 9.66 6.43 -15.61
C GLY A 164 8.68 5.89 -14.58
N LEU A 165 9.00 5.92 -13.27
CA LEU A 165 8.04 5.61 -12.20
C LEU A 165 6.77 6.45 -12.37
N LYS A 166 5.62 5.82 -12.16
CA LYS A 166 4.31 6.50 -12.19
C LYS A 166 3.65 6.56 -10.83
N TYR A 167 3.74 5.49 -10.06
CA TYR A 167 3.05 5.33 -8.79
C TYR A 167 4.04 5.20 -7.64
N ALA A 168 3.84 5.99 -6.59
CA ALA A 168 4.58 5.89 -5.35
C ALA A 168 3.63 5.85 -4.15
N LYS A 169 3.72 4.79 -3.36
CA LYS A 169 3.08 4.70 -2.05
C LYS A 169 4.04 5.24 -1.02
N SER A 170 3.58 6.16 -0.17
CA SER A 170 4.38 6.66 0.96
C SER A 170 3.59 6.59 2.25
N THR A 171 4.28 6.22 3.32
CA THR A 171 3.74 6.18 4.69
C THR A 171 4.68 6.93 5.63
N ASP A 172 4.14 7.86 6.39
CA ASP A 172 4.80 8.28 7.64
C ASP A 172 4.55 7.18 8.67
N VAL A 173 5.57 6.33 8.91
CA VAL A 173 5.46 5.17 9.82
C VAL A 173 5.07 5.59 11.23
N THR A 174 5.43 6.83 11.65
CA THR A 174 5.07 7.33 12.99
C THR A 174 3.58 7.51 13.18
N ARG A 175 2.82 7.61 12.08
CA ARG A 175 1.36 7.78 12.05
C ARG A 175 0.61 6.48 11.78
N ASP A 176 1.31 5.43 11.32
CA ASP A 176 0.62 4.18 10.95
C ASP A 176 0.04 3.45 12.18
N GLY A 177 -1.23 3.08 12.06
CA GLY A 177 -1.94 2.31 13.06
C GLY A 177 -2.18 3.01 14.39
N VAL A 178 -2.02 4.34 14.52
CA VAL A 178 -2.25 5.10 15.77
C VAL A 178 -3.53 5.95 15.77
N LEU A 179 -4.15 6.18 14.60
CA LEU A 179 -5.41 6.96 14.47
C LEU A 179 -5.28 8.40 14.96
N GLU A 180 -4.10 9.01 14.80
CA GLU A 180 -3.83 10.39 15.17
C GLU A 180 -3.94 11.39 14.01
N GLY A 181 -4.32 10.89 12.85
CA GLY A 181 -4.42 11.63 11.60
C GLY A 181 -3.15 11.52 10.76
N PRO A 182 -3.32 11.62 9.41
CA PRO A 182 -2.20 11.61 8.47
C PRO A 182 -1.31 12.84 8.64
N ASN A 183 -0.06 12.72 8.20
CA ASN A 183 0.86 13.85 8.10
C ASN A 183 0.64 14.57 6.75
N PHE A 184 -0.32 15.48 6.68
CA PHE A 184 -0.66 16.15 5.42
C PHE A 184 0.49 17.00 4.86
N GLU A 185 1.28 17.65 5.72
CA GLU A 185 2.44 18.44 5.29
C GLU A 185 3.49 17.57 4.58
N PHE A 186 3.69 16.35 5.09
CA PHE A 186 4.58 15.38 4.46
C PHE A 186 4.15 15.04 3.02
N TYR A 187 2.84 14.86 2.78
CA TYR A 187 2.33 14.58 1.45
C TYR A 187 2.35 15.81 0.54
N GLN A 188 2.10 17.01 1.08
CA GLN A 188 2.22 18.24 0.32
C GLN A 188 3.64 18.44 -0.20
N ASP A 189 4.64 18.22 0.66
CA ASP A 189 6.06 18.28 0.28
C ASP A 189 6.40 17.33 -0.90
N ILE A 190 5.80 16.12 -0.91
CA ILE A 190 6.02 15.16 -2.01
C ILE A 190 5.36 15.67 -3.28
N LEU A 191 4.10 16.12 -3.22
CA LEU A 191 3.36 16.62 -4.38
C LEU A 191 4.03 17.83 -5.01
N ASP A 192 4.55 18.77 -4.20
CA ASP A 192 5.22 19.97 -4.68
C ASP A 192 6.52 19.64 -5.43
N ARG A 193 7.23 18.59 -5.02
CA ARG A 193 8.49 18.17 -5.65
C ARG A 193 8.30 17.24 -6.84
N PHE A 194 7.25 16.42 -6.82
CA PHE A 194 7.00 15.37 -7.82
C PHE A 194 5.56 15.46 -8.33
N PRO A 195 5.17 16.54 -9.02
CA PRO A 195 3.79 16.79 -9.43
C PRO A 195 3.24 15.76 -10.43
N ASP A 196 4.12 15.06 -11.16
CA ASP A 196 3.72 14.03 -12.13
C ASP A 196 3.55 12.65 -11.51
N LEU A 197 4.06 12.42 -10.29
CA LEU A 197 3.87 11.14 -9.60
C LEU A 197 2.45 11.00 -9.06
N LYS A 198 1.90 9.82 -9.22
CA LYS A 198 0.63 9.43 -8.61
C LYS A 198 0.91 8.89 -7.20
N ILE A 199 0.63 9.72 -6.19
CA ILE A 199 0.92 9.38 -4.80
C ILE A 199 -0.24 8.61 -4.17
N LEU A 200 0.09 7.45 -3.58
CA LEU A 200 -0.81 6.68 -2.73
C LEU A 200 -0.44 6.97 -1.27
N ALA A 201 -1.29 7.71 -0.57
CA ALA A 201 -1.07 8.05 0.84
C ALA A 201 -1.50 6.89 1.74
N SER A 202 -0.72 6.62 2.78
CA SER A 202 -0.99 5.54 3.73
C SER A 202 -0.60 5.95 5.16
N GLY A 203 -1.30 5.39 6.15
CA GLY A 203 -1.03 5.62 7.57
C GLY A 203 -1.80 6.81 8.17
N GLY A 204 -2.35 6.57 9.36
CA GLY A 204 -2.97 7.61 10.18
C GLY A 204 -4.43 7.95 9.85
N VAL A 205 -4.98 7.54 8.73
CA VAL A 205 -6.37 7.86 8.32
C VAL A 205 -7.37 7.50 9.42
N ARG A 206 -8.21 8.48 9.79
CA ARG A 206 -9.22 8.34 10.85
C ARG A 206 -10.63 8.19 10.31
N GLY A 207 -10.94 8.84 9.15
CA GLY A 207 -12.28 8.86 8.63
C GLY A 207 -12.39 9.57 7.28
N VAL A 208 -13.62 9.86 6.89
CA VAL A 208 -13.96 10.49 5.60
C VAL A 208 -13.31 11.86 5.43
N ASP A 209 -13.24 12.67 6.48
CA ASP A 209 -12.67 14.02 6.39
C ASP A 209 -11.19 14.00 5.99
N ASP A 210 -10.42 13.01 6.47
CA ASP A 210 -9.02 12.85 6.08
C ASP A 210 -8.93 12.45 4.58
N ILE A 211 -9.85 11.62 4.09
CA ILE A 211 -9.93 11.20 2.67
C ILE A 211 -10.28 12.39 1.79
N LEU A 212 -11.28 13.19 2.18
CA LEU A 212 -11.68 14.40 1.45
C LEU A 212 -10.53 15.40 1.38
N ARG A 213 -9.81 15.60 2.47
CA ARG A 213 -8.64 16.47 2.47
C ARG A 213 -7.54 15.98 1.53
N PHE A 214 -7.27 14.70 1.49
CA PHE A 214 -6.34 14.12 0.50
C PHE A 214 -6.82 14.34 -0.94
N GLN A 215 -8.12 14.23 -1.19
CA GLN A 215 -8.70 14.53 -2.50
C GLN A 215 -8.49 15.99 -2.91
N GLU A 216 -8.71 16.93 -2.00
CA GLU A 216 -8.46 18.36 -2.23
C GLU A 216 -6.99 18.66 -2.52
N MET A 217 -6.07 17.95 -1.88
CA MET A 217 -4.63 18.05 -2.12
C MET A 217 -4.18 17.46 -3.47
N GLY A 218 -5.03 16.68 -4.15
CA GLY A 218 -4.67 16.00 -5.40
C GLY A 218 -3.95 14.66 -5.23
N ILE A 219 -4.02 14.05 -4.05
CA ILE A 219 -3.54 12.68 -3.83
C ILE A 219 -4.32 11.72 -4.73
N PHE A 220 -3.61 10.81 -5.39
CA PHE A 220 -4.20 9.86 -6.33
C PHE A 220 -5.06 8.82 -5.62
N ALA A 221 -4.54 8.21 -4.56
CA ALA A 221 -5.22 7.18 -3.79
C ALA A 221 -4.90 7.27 -2.31
N VAL A 222 -5.81 6.77 -1.47
CA VAL A 222 -5.59 6.63 -0.03
C VAL A 222 -5.74 5.17 0.39
N ILE A 223 -4.70 4.65 1.05
CA ILE A 223 -4.70 3.32 1.63
C ILE A 223 -5.04 3.44 3.12
N PHE A 224 -6.08 2.76 3.55
CA PHE A 224 -6.52 2.78 4.94
C PHE A 224 -6.68 1.35 5.48
N GLY A 225 -6.63 1.21 6.80
CA GLY A 225 -6.80 -0.09 7.45
C GLY A 225 -7.42 0.06 8.82
N LYS A 226 -6.66 0.50 9.82
CA LYS A 226 -7.07 0.47 11.22
C LYS A 226 -8.39 1.17 11.50
N ALA A 227 -8.68 2.30 10.86
CA ALA A 227 -9.94 3.01 11.03
C ALA A 227 -11.16 2.14 10.69
N TYR A 228 -11.07 1.29 9.67
CA TYR A 228 -12.09 0.32 9.32
C TYR A 228 -12.20 -0.79 10.40
N TYR A 229 -11.07 -1.41 10.74
CA TYR A 229 -11.07 -2.53 11.68
C TYR A 229 -11.47 -2.16 13.10
N GLU A 230 -11.31 -0.92 13.50
CA GLU A 230 -11.77 -0.38 14.79
C GLU A 230 -13.19 0.24 14.71
N GLY A 231 -13.87 0.13 13.56
CA GLY A 231 -15.26 0.58 13.38
C GLY A 231 -15.44 2.10 13.31
N ILE A 232 -14.36 2.87 13.13
CA ILE A 232 -14.41 4.33 13.02
C ILE A 232 -14.82 4.75 11.61
N LEU A 233 -14.31 4.06 10.59
CA LEU A 233 -14.66 4.23 9.19
C LEU A 233 -15.47 3.02 8.74
N ASN A 234 -16.70 3.23 8.32
CA ASN A 234 -17.56 2.14 7.84
C ASN A 234 -17.65 2.15 6.31
N LEU A 235 -18.04 1.01 5.72
CA LEU A 235 -18.04 0.85 4.26
C LEU A 235 -19.07 1.74 3.57
N LYS A 236 -20.20 2.04 4.22
CA LYS A 236 -21.22 2.96 3.67
C LYS A 236 -20.66 4.36 3.48
N ASP A 237 -19.79 4.80 4.36
CA ASP A 237 -19.14 6.10 4.24
C ASP A 237 -18.23 6.17 3.01
N LEU A 238 -17.75 5.01 2.53
CA LEU A 238 -16.85 4.90 1.38
C LEU A 238 -17.60 4.82 0.05
N GLU A 239 -18.90 4.49 0.03
CA GLU A 239 -19.71 4.41 -1.20
C GLU A 239 -19.74 5.74 -1.98
N GLN A 240 -19.55 6.86 -1.29
CA GLN A 240 -19.47 8.18 -1.95
C GLN A 240 -18.24 8.33 -2.85
N PHE A 241 -17.20 7.51 -2.65
CA PHE A 241 -15.98 7.49 -3.47
C PHE A 241 -16.01 6.37 -4.53
N ALA A 242 -17.04 5.54 -4.55
CA ALA A 242 -17.23 4.54 -5.59
C ALA A 242 -17.51 5.26 -6.92
N GLU A 243 -16.84 4.82 -7.99
CA GLU A 243 -17.19 5.30 -9.34
C GLU A 243 -18.66 4.97 -9.61
N LYS A 244 -19.46 5.99 -9.90
CA LYS A 244 -20.82 5.77 -10.40
C LYS A 244 -20.67 5.04 -11.72
N SER A 245 -21.13 3.79 -11.79
CA SER A 245 -21.24 3.06 -13.05
C SER A 245 -21.89 3.99 -14.06
N ALA A 246 -21.20 4.26 -15.17
CA ALA A 246 -21.81 4.99 -16.26
C ALA A 246 -22.99 4.13 -16.75
N THR A 247 -24.22 4.57 -16.45
CA THR A 247 -25.46 4.02 -16.98
C THR A 247 -25.58 4.34 -18.45
#